data_5565c624ff248e5c4527df42143861d1
#
_entry.id   5565c624ff248e5c4527df42143861d1
#
_cell.length_a   1.000
_cell.length_b   1.000
_cell.length_c   1.000
_cell.angle_alpha   90.00
_cell.angle_beta   90.00
_cell.angle_gamma   90.00
#
_symmetry.space_group_name_H-M   'P 1'
#
loop_
_entity.id
_entity.type
_entity.pdbx_description
1 polymer ?
#
loop_
_entity_poly.entity_id
_entity_poly.type
_entity_poly.pdbx_seq_one_letter_code
_entity_poly.pdbx_strand_id
1 'polypeptide(L)'
;MLEISCHGSTFIQQEILRLCIREGARMAQGGEFTLKAFLAGKMDLSQAEAVADIIASDSRAALTLATRQIRGGYSKEFTDLRQQLLELTSLLELELDFSEEDVEFADRTRLSAMLTEIEHRISSLSDSFRLGNILKNGVPVAIVGSPNVGKSTLLNALLNEERALVSDIAGTTRDLIEETINIQGVTFRFIDTAGIRDTADPLEHMGIERTLQRVRQAAIILLMVDANDPSEQIEAQLQSIPVGEGQQIALILNKSDKATEEQIALSKKALQQKNAIPVLSISAKQKGNLQALTSLLYDSVHADESLRSGQLIVSNARHHEALEAACGATHRAQNGLAGGISGDLLAQDIREVLHHLGTITGEITSQDILNSIFSKFCIGK
;
A
#
# COMPACT_ATOMS: atom_id res chain seq x y z
N MET A 1 -30.11 -7.32 -17.13
CA MET A 1 -28.94 -8.18 -17.43
C MET A 1 -29.49 -9.54 -17.84
N LEU A 2 -28.97 -10.16 -18.89
CA LEU A 2 -29.29 -11.52 -19.33
C LEU A 2 -28.06 -12.40 -19.09
N GLU A 3 -28.28 -13.57 -18.49
CA GLU A 3 -27.24 -14.59 -18.28
C GLU A 3 -27.60 -15.84 -19.07
N ILE A 4 -26.62 -16.40 -19.79
CA ILE A 4 -26.78 -17.64 -20.56
C ILE A 4 -25.84 -18.67 -19.94
N SER A 5 -26.40 -19.69 -19.29
CA SER A 5 -25.64 -20.81 -18.76
C SER A 5 -25.55 -21.93 -19.78
N CYS A 6 -24.35 -22.53 -19.91
CA CYS A 6 -24.13 -23.65 -20.82
C CYS A 6 -23.15 -24.65 -20.21
N HIS A 7 -22.97 -25.81 -20.85
CA HIS A 7 -21.94 -26.77 -20.46
C HIS A 7 -20.53 -26.17 -20.62
N GLY A 8 -19.56 -26.62 -19.80
CA GLY A 8 -18.18 -26.11 -19.76
C GLY A 8 -17.32 -26.41 -21.00
N SER A 9 -17.92 -26.78 -22.13
CA SER A 9 -17.24 -26.98 -23.39
C SER A 9 -16.81 -25.64 -23.99
N THR A 10 -15.53 -25.44 -24.23
CA THR A 10 -14.98 -24.25 -24.87
C THR A 10 -15.63 -23.98 -26.24
N PHE A 11 -15.90 -25.06 -27.00
CA PHE A 11 -16.58 -24.95 -28.29
C PHE A 11 -18.00 -24.36 -28.17
N ILE A 12 -18.80 -24.89 -27.23
CA ILE A 12 -20.19 -24.39 -27.00
C ILE A 12 -20.16 -22.94 -26.57
N GLN A 13 -19.26 -22.55 -25.65
CA GLN A 13 -19.11 -21.16 -25.20
C GLN A 13 -18.77 -20.22 -26.37
N GLN A 14 -17.84 -20.61 -27.23
CA GLN A 14 -17.45 -19.83 -28.40
C GLN A 14 -18.59 -19.72 -29.42
N GLU A 15 -19.35 -20.79 -29.67
CA GLU A 15 -20.48 -20.74 -30.59
C GLU A 15 -21.62 -19.84 -30.08
N ILE A 16 -21.92 -19.87 -28.77
CA ILE A 16 -22.91 -18.96 -28.17
C ILE A 16 -22.44 -17.50 -28.32
N LEU A 17 -21.17 -17.20 -28.05
CA LEU A 17 -20.62 -15.86 -28.23
C LEU A 17 -20.71 -15.40 -29.70
N ARG A 18 -20.32 -16.26 -30.66
CA ARG A 18 -20.43 -15.98 -32.10
C ARG A 18 -21.89 -15.70 -32.52
N LEU A 19 -22.83 -16.48 -31.99
CA LEU A 19 -24.24 -16.29 -32.25
C LEU A 19 -24.73 -14.92 -31.74
N CYS A 20 -24.38 -14.57 -30.50
CA CYS A 20 -24.74 -13.27 -29.92
C CYS A 20 -24.15 -12.11 -30.74
N ILE A 21 -22.89 -12.21 -31.19
CA ILE A 21 -22.24 -11.17 -32.00
C ILE A 21 -22.93 -11.06 -33.36
N ARG A 22 -23.26 -12.17 -33.98
CA ARG A 22 -24.00 -12.18 -35.27
C ARG A 22 -25.38 -11.51 -35.17
N GLU A 23 -26.03 -11.65 -34.02
CA GLU A 23 -27.32 -11.04 -33.73
C GLU A 23 -27.22 -9.58 -33.21
N GLY A 24 -26.02 -8.96 -33.31
CA GLY A 24 -25.82 -7.53 -33.05
C GLY A 24 -25.25 -7.18 -31.69
N ALA A 25 -24.89 -8.16 -30.85
CA ALA A 25 -24.11 -7.89 -29.65
C ALA A 25 -22.64 -7.56 -30.00
N ARG A 26 -21.94 -6.89 -29.10
CA ARG A 26 -20.48 -6.69 -29.19
C ARG A 26 -19.79 -7.23 -27.96
N MET A 27 -18.51 -7.53 -28.08
CA MET A 27 -17.68 -7.83 -26.92
C MET A 27 -17.60 -6.63 -25.98
N ALA A 28 -17.68 -6.89 -24.69
CA ALA A 28 -17.46 -5.86 -23.67
C ALA A 28 -15.99 -5.45 -23.62
N GLN A 29 -15.75 -4.18 -23.31
CA GLN A 29 -14.42 -3.68 -22.99
C GLN A 29 -14.03 -4.07 -21.56
N GLY A 30 -12.73 -3.93 -21.22
CA GLY A 30 -12.27 -4.10 -19.85
C GLY A 30 -13.02 -3.18 -18.89
N GLY A 31 -13.52 -3.73 -17.78
CA GLY A 31 -14.24 -2.96 -16.76
C GLY A 31 -15.64 -2.46 -17.13
N GLU A 32 -16.16 -2.77 -18.32
CA GLU A 32 -17.44 -2.19 -18.79
C GLU A 32 -18.63 -2.54 -17.89
N PHE A 33 -18.68 -3.74 -17.33
CA PHE A 33 -19.75 -4.14 -16.41
C PHE A 33 -19.69 -3.36 -15.11
N THR A 34 -18.51 -3.19 -14.54
CA THR A 34 -18.30 -2.44 -13.30
C THR A 34 -18.54 -0.94 -13.51
N LEU A 35 -18.10 -0.39 -14.66
CA LEU A 35 -18.41 1.00 -15.04
C LEU A 35 -19.93 1.24 -15.14
N LYS A 36 -20.67 0.35 -15.78
CA LYS A 36 -22.14 0.45 -15.86
C LYS A 36 -22.81 0.32 -14.49
N ALA A 37 -22.28 -0.50 -13.60
CA ALA A 37 -22.78 -0.61 -12.23
C ALA A 37 -22.54 0.69 -11.44
N PHE A 38 -21.36 1.30 -11.57
CA PHE A 38 -21.04 2.61 -11.01
C PHE A 38 -21.98 3.70 -11.57
N LEU A 39 -22.09 3.84 -12.89
CA LEU A 39 -22.98 4.82 -13.53
C LEU A 39 -24.46 4.63 -13.16
N ALA A 40 -24.88 3.40 -12.85
CA ALA A 40 -26.22 3.08 -12.38
C ALA A 40 -26.40 3.27 -10.85
N GLY A 41 -25.41 3.81 -10.13
CA GLY A 41 -25.44 4.06 -8.68
C GLY A 41 -25.52 2.80 -7.82
N LYS A 42 -25.14 1.62 -8.36
CA LYS A 42 -25.12 0.35 -7.59
C LYS A 42 -23.89 0.19 -6.73
N MET A 43 -22.86 0.95 -6.98
CA MET A 43 -21.62 1.03 -6.23
C MET A 43 -21.00 2.41 -6.48
N ASP A 44 -20.19 2.88 -5.54
CA ASP A 44 -19.36 4.06 -5.73
C ASP A 44 -18.03 3.74 -6.42
N LEU A 45 -17.23 4.76 -6.73
CA LEU A 45 -15.97 4.59 -7.45
C LEU A 45 -14.94 3.81 -6.63
N SER A 46 -14.90 4.01 -5.31
CA SER A 46 -13.99 3.28 -4.41
C SER A 46 -14.33 1.78 -4.37
N GLN A 47 -15.62 1.44 -4.40
CA GLN A 47 -16.09 0.06 -4.49
C GLN A 47 -15.77 -0.56 -5.86
N ALA A 48 -15.91 0.22 -6.94
CA ALA A 48 -15.53 -0.22 -8.27
C ALA A 48 -14.01 -0.55 -8.34
N GLU A 49 -13.16 0.29 -7.79
CA GLU A 49 -11.71 0.02 -7.69
C GLU A 49 -11.43 -1.24 -6.87
N ALA A 50 -12.17 -1.48 -5.79
CA ALA A 50 -12.03 -2.68 -4.97
C ALA A 50 -12.33 -3.98 -5.73
N VAL A 51 -13.18 -3.95 -6.76
CA VAL A 51 -13.39 -5.11 -7.65
C VAL A 51 -12.10 -5.48 -8.37
N ALA A 52 -11.36 -4.49 -8.90
CA ALA A 52 -10.07 -4.73 -9.53
C ALA A 52 -9.04 -5.24 -8.52
N ASP A 53 -9.04 -4.68 -7.32
CA ASP A 53 -8.12 -5.08 -6.25
C ASP A 53 -8.36 -6.52 -5.77
N ILE A 54 -9.63 -6.98 -5.69
CA ILE A 54 -9.94 -8.39 -5.38
C ILE A 54 -9.36 -9.32 -6.46
N ILE A 55 -9.50 -8.95 -7.74
CA ILE A 55 -9.01 -9.76 -8.86
C ILE A 55 -7.47 -9.81 -8.88
N ALA A 56 -6.83 -8.70 -8.52
CA ALA A 56 -5.38 -8.57 -8.49
C ALA A 56 -4.74 -9.08 -7.19
N SER A 57 -5.53 -9.44 -6.17
CA SER A 57 -5.03 -9.83 -4.85
C SER A 57 -4.22 -11.13 -4.94
N ASP A 58 -2.98 -11.08 -4.49
CA ASP A 58 -2.03 -12.19 -4.41
C ASP A 58 -1.79 -12.68 -2.97
N SER A 59 -2.43 -12.04 -1.99
CA SER A 59 -2.30 -12.35 -0.57
C SER A 59 -3.64 -12.26 0.17
N ARG A 60 -3.70 -12.96 1.31
CA ARG A 60 -4.88 -12.90 2.19
C ARG A 60 -5.10 -11.48 2.73
N ALA A 61 -4.03 -10.75 3.02
CA ALA A 61 -4.10 -9.38 3.50
C ALA A 61 -4.70 -8.45 2.45
N ALA A 62 -4.21 -8.50 1.20
CA ALA A 62 -4.73 -7.73 0.07
C ALA A 62 -6.21 -8.05 -0.19
N LEU A 63 -6.57 -9.34 -0.24
CA LEU A 63 -7.95 -9.77 -0.42
C LEU A 63 -8.87 -9.28 0.71
N THR A 64 -8.41 -9.29 1.95
CA THR A 64 -9.18 -8.82 3.10
C THR A 64 -9.45 -7.31 3.01
N LEU A 65 -8.42 -6.51 2.65
CA LEU A 65 -8.56 -5.07 2.42
C LEU A 65 -9.57 -4.78 1.31
N ALA A 66 -9.39 -5.37 0.13
CA ALA A 66 -10.28 -5.18 -1.00
C ALA A 66 -11.72 -5.62 -0.70
N THR A 67 -11.92 -6.72 0.04
CA THR A 67 -13.25 -7.18 0.47
C THR A 67 -13.92 -6.22 1.45
N ARG A 68 -13.17 -5.58 2.35
CA ARG A 68 -13.70 -4.53 3.24
C ARG A 68 -14.11 -3.30 2.46
N GLN A 69 -13.31 -2.89 1.49
CA GLN A 69 -13.58 -1.72 0.66
C GLN A 69 -14.83 -1.93 -0.21
N ILE A 70 -15.03 -3.10 -0.85
CA ILE A 70 -16.23 -3.38 -1.65
C ILE A 70 -17.51 -3.40 -0.79
N ARG A 71 -17.40 -3.76 0.50
CA ARG A 71 -18.52 -3.70 1.45
C ARG A 71 -18.87 -2.27 1.90
N GLY A 72 -18.25 -1.25 1.32
CA GLY A 72 -18.52 0.14 1.62
C GLY A 72 -17.78 0.67 2.85
N GLY A 73 -16.62 0.10 3.20
CA GLY A 73 -15.81 0.52 4.35
C GLY A 73 -15.50 2.02 4.33
N TYR A 74 -15.13 2.58 3.16
CA TYR A 74 -14.89 4.01 3.01
C TYR A 74 -16.15 4.83 2.75
N SER A 75 -17.11 4.29 2.01
CA SER A 75 -18.27 5.02 1.51
C SER A 75 -19.03 5.69 2.64
N LYS A 76 -19.25 4.98 3.74
CA LYS A 76 -19.91 5.54 4.91
C LYS A 76 -19.11 6.68 5.53
N GLU A 77 -17.82 6.46 5.77
CA GLU A 77 -16.93 7.46 6.38
C GLU A 77 -16.87 8.75 5.57
N PHE A 78 -16.68 8.63 4.25
CA PHE A 78 -16.66 9.79 3.37
C PHE A 78 -18.03 10.48 3.23
N THR A 79 -19.14 9.72 3.25
CA THR A 79 -20.47 10.29 3.27
C THR A 79 -20.72 11.09 4.56
N ASP A 80 -20.33 10.55 5.71
CA ASP A 80 -20.47 11.24 7.00
C ASP A 80 -19.61 12.51 7.07
N LEU A 81 -18.35 12.45 6.61
CA LEU A 81 -17.47 13.63 6.50
C LEU A 81 -18.06 14.70 5.58
N ARG A 82 -18.54 14.30 4.40
CA ARG A 82 -19.17 15.22 3.45
C ARG A 82 -20.43 15.87 4.02
N GLN A 83 -21.25 15.12 4.73
CA GLN A 83 -22.47 15.66 5.35
C GLN A 83 -22.12 16.74 6.39
N GLN A 84 -21.12 16.52 7.22
CA GLN A 84 -20.65 17.52 8.18
C GLN A 84 -20.10 18.78 7.50
N LEU A 85 -19.33 18.61 6.41
CA LEU A 85 -18.82 19.73 5.62
C LEU A 85 -19.92 20.52 4.91
N LEU A 86 -20.95 19.84 4.40
CA LEU A 86 -22.12 20.50 3.80
C LEU A 86 -22.93 21.29 4.83
N GLU A 87 -23.12 20.75 6.04
CA GLU A 87 -23.72 21.49 7.16
C GLU A 87 -22.93 22.78 7.48
N LEU A 88 -21.60 22.65 7.55
CA LEU A 88 -20.67 23.76 7.78
C LEU A 88 -20.79 24.83 6.69
N THR A 89 -20.77 24.41 5.42
CA THR A 89 -20.90 25.32 4.27
C THR A 89 -22.25 26.04 4.31
N SER A 90 -23.34 25.33 4.60
CA SER A 90 -24.67 25.92 4.68
C SER A 90 -24.80 26.96 5.79
N LEU A 91 -24.17 26.74 6.95
CA LEU A 91 -24.15 27.73 8.03
C LEU A 91 -23.40 29.01 7.63
N LEU A 92 -22.26 28.85 6.92
CA LEU A 92 -21.49 30.00 6.43
C LEU A 92 -22.21 30.77 5.32
N GLU A 93 -22.90 30.07 4.41
CA GLU A 93 -23.68 30.72 3.34
C GLU A 93 -24.86 31.51 3.93
N LEU A 94 -25.56 30.99 4.96
CA LEU A 94 -26.59 31.72 5.67
C LEU A 94 -26.02 32.99 6.35
N GLU A 95 -24.83 32.94 6.96
CA GLU A 95 -24.18 34.12 7.56
C GLU A 95 -23.86 35.19 6.52
N LEU A 96 -23.46 34.77 5.30
CA LEU A 96 -23.18 35.67 4.18
C LEU A 96 -24.46 36.34 3.66
N ASP A 97 -25.54 35.58 3.49
CA ASP A 97 -26.81 36.13 3.00
C ASP A 97 -27.45 37.12 3.95
N PHE A 98 -27.22 37.01 5.27
CA PHE A 98 -27.73 37.89 6.30
C PHE A 98 -26.67 38.81 6.89
N SER A 99 -25.55 39.01 6.22
CA SER A 99 -24.41 39.85 6.69
C SER A 99 -24.77 41.33 6.95
N GLU A 100 -25.89 41.82 6.38
CA GLU A 100 -26.39 43.18 6.63
C GLU A 100 -27.14 43.31 7.98
N GLU A 101 -27.48 42.19 8.65
CA GLU A 101 -28.27 42.19 9.89
C GLU A 101 -27.44 41.99 11.17
N ASP A 102 -26.11 41.98 11.11
CA ASP A 102 -25.17 41.73 12.24
C ASP A 102 -25.50 40.44 13.04
N VAL A 103 -26.02 39.39 12.38
CA VAL A 103 -26.38 38.11 13.02
C VAL A 103 -25.30 37.07 12.75
N GLU A 104 -24.58 36.66 13.79
CA GLU A 104 -23.70 35.49 13.71
C GLU A 104 -24.54 34.21 13.79
N PHE A 105 -24.79 33.52 12.66
CA PHE A 105 -25.48 32.26 12.62
C PHE A 105 -24.59 31.08 13.00
N ALA A 106 -23.28 31.21 12.82
CA ALA A 106 -22.31 30.17 13.08
C ALA A 106 -21.42 30.55 14.28
N ASP A 107 -21.59 29.82 15.40
CA ASP A 107 -20.66 29.90 16.53
C ASP A 107 -19.25 29.52 16.05
N ARG A 108 -18.33 30.47 16.02
CA ARG A 108 -16.92 30.27 15.59
C ARG A 108 -16.24 29.18 16.36
N THR A 109 -16.59 28.98 17.65
CA THR A 109 -16.08 27.90 18.49
C THR A 109 -16.55 26.52 17.98
N ARG A 110 -17.83 26.44 17.61
CA ARG A 110 -18.41 25.21 17.03
C ARG A 110 -17.80 24.90 15.68
N LEU A 111 -17.65 25.89 14.80
CA LEU A 111 -17.00 25.72 13.51
C LEU A 111 -15.55 25.21 13.66
N SER A 112 -14.79 25.82 14.57
CA SER A 112 -13.42 25.39 14.86
C SER A 112 -13.34 23.94 15.36
N ALA A 113 -14.24 23.55 16.26
CA ALA A 113 -14.31 22.19 16.78
C ALA A 113 -14.64 21.18 15.66
N MET A 114 -15.62 21.49 14.80
CA MET A 114 -15.98 20.63 13.65
C MET A 114 -14.82 20.48 12.66
N LEU A 115 -14.15 21.57 12.29
CA LEU A 115 -12.99 21.52 11.39
C LEU A 115 -11.84 20.72 12.00
N THR A 116 -11.62 20.81 13.30
CA THR A 116 -10.58 20.04 14.01
C THR A 116 -10.90 18.55 14.01
N GLU A 117 -12.17 18.18 14.21
CA GLU A 117 -12.61 16.77 14.14
C GLU A 117 -12.45 16.22 12.71
N ILE A 118 -12.87 16.98 11.71
CA ILE A 118 -12.76 16.59 10.29
C ILE A 118 -11.29 16.41 9.90
N GLU A 119 -10.43 17.37 10.27
CA GLU A 119 -8.99 17.30 10.02
C GLU A 119 -8.38 16.04 10.64
N HIS A 120 -8.67 15.76 11.91
CA HIS A 120 -8.16 14.58 12.60
C HIS A 120 -8.60 13.28 11.89
N ARG A 121 -9.85 13.20 11.43
CA ARG A 121 -10.35 12.03 10.69
C ARG A 121 -9.67 11.87 9.34
N ILE A 122 -9.53 12.95 8.56
CA ILE A 122 -8.85 12.95 7.25
C ILE A 122 -7.37 12.58 7.41
N SER A 123 -6.67 13.16 8.39
CA SER A 123 -5.26 12.87 8.67
C SER A 123 -5.07 11.41 9.06
N SER A 124 -5.90 10.88 9.96
CA SER A 124 -5.85 9.47 10.37
C SER A 124 -6.04 8.50 9.19
N LEU A 125 -6.94 8.83 8.24
CA LEU A 125 -7.13 8.05 7.03
C LEU A 125 -5.91 8.15 6.09
N SER A 126 -5.36 9.35 5.91
CA SER A 126 -4.16 9.56 5.10
C SER A 126 -2.96 8.81 5.66
N ASP A 127 -2.72 8.88 6.96
CA ASP A 127 -1.61 8.18 7.65
C ASP A 127 -1.70 6.66 7.52
N SER A 128 -2.92 6.12 7.41
CA SER A 128 -3.14 4.68 7.21
C SER A 128 -2.64 4.17 5.85
N PHE A 129 -2.43 5.06 4.87
CA PHE A 129 -2.06 4.69 3.50
C PHE A 129 -0.75 3.91 3.43
N ARG A 130 0.24 4.26 4.24
CA ARG A 130 1.52 3.54 4.25
C ARG A 130 1.33 2.05 4.52
N LEU A 131 0.54 1.72 5.54
CA LEU A 131 0.21 0.33 5.87
C LEU A 131 -0.65 -0.31 4.76
N GLY A 132 -1.66 0.40 4.29
CA GLY A 132 -2.56 -0.10 3.24
C GLY A 132 -1.84 -0.40 1.93
N ASN A 133 -0.93 0.48 1.52
CA ASN A 133 -0.10 0.28 0.33
C ASN A 133 0.82 -0.95 0.46
N ILE A 134 1.43 -1.14 1.64
CA ILE A 134 2.24 -2.31 1.95
C ILE A 134 1.41 -3.60 1.90
N LEU A 135 0.22 -3.60 2.51
CA LEU A 135 -0.66 -4.78 2.53
C LEU A 135 -1.23 -5.12 1.15
N LYS A 136 -1.47 -4.11 0.31
CA LYS A 136 -2.00 -4.27 -1.06
C LYS A 136 -0.94 -4.71 -2.05
N ASN A 137 0.22 -4.02 -2.07
CA ASN A 137 1.25 -4.19 -3.09
C ASN A 137 2.43 -5.05 -2.63
N GLY A 138 2.38 -5.56 -1.40
CA GLY A 138 3.48 -6.28 -0.77
C GLY A 138 4.52 -5.37 -0.12
N VAL A 139 5.18 -5.91 0.89
CA VAL A 139 6.23 -5.23 1.68
C VAL A 139 7.51 -5.19 0.86
N PRO A 140 8.02 -4.02 0.47
CA PRO A 140 9.27 -3.95 -0.27
C PRO A 140 10.46 -4.22 0.66
N VAL A 141 11.25 -5.27 0.35
CA VAL A 141 12.42 -5.71 1.11
C VAL A 141 13.68 -5.58 0.26
N ALA A 142 14.70 -4.90 0.78
CA ALA A 142 16.02 -4.87 0.15
C ALA A 142 16.99 -5.77 0.90
N ILE A 143 17.69 -6.66 0.19
CA ILE A 143 18.83 -7.42 0.74
C ILE A 143 20.11 -6.72 0.29
N VAL A 144 20.83 -6.14 1.24
CA VAL A 144 22.09 -5.43 1.01
C VAL A 144 23.25 -6.10 1.75
N GLY A 145 24.47 -5.87 1.32
CA GLY A 145 25.69 -6.43 1.94
C GLY A 145 26.78 -6.69 0.90
N SER A 146 27.98 -6.99 1.36
CA SER A 146 29.16 -7.21 0.53
C SER A 146 28.97 -8.35 -0.49
N PRO A 147 29.77 -8.41 -1.57
CA PRO A 147 29.78 -9.56 -2.48
C PRO A 147 30.03 -10.87 -1.71
N ASN A 148 29.44 -11.97 -2.20
CA ASN A 148 29.63 -13.33 -1.66
C ASN A 148 29.21 -13.57 -0.19
N VAL A 149 28.48 -12.65 0.44
CA VAL A 149 27.90 -12.90 1.78
C VAL A 149 26.73 -13.88 1.75
N GLY A 150 26.17 -14.20 0.56
CA GLY A 150 25.12 -15.21 0.37
C GLY A 150 23.72 -14.65 0.11
N LYS A 151 23.60 -13.42 -0.41
CA LYS A 151 22.31 -12.78 -0.72
C LYS A 151 21.41 -13.61 -1.65
N SER A 152 21.97 -14.08 -2.78
CA SER A 152 21.25 -14.96 -3.73
C SER A 152 20.92 -16.33 -3.13
N THR A 153 21.78 -16.86 -2.28
CA THR A 153 21.52 -18.11 -1.58
C THR A 153 20.35 -17.96 -0.61
N LEU A 154 20.27 -16.85 0.13
CA LEU A 154 19.17 -16.55 1.04
C LEU A 154 17.85 -16.42 0.27
N LEU A 155 17.82 -15.60 -0.79
CA LEU A 155 16.63 -15.41 -1.59
C LEU A 155 16.10 -16.74 -2.16
N ASN A 156 16.99 -17.55 -2.76
CA ASN A 156 16.63 -18.86 -3.27
C ASN A 156 16.15 -19.83 -2.17
N ALA A 157 16.72 -19.75 -0.97
CA ALA A 157 16.30 -20.57 0.16
C ALA A 157 14.87 -20.22 0.60
N LEU A 158 14.54 -18.93 0.69
CA LEU A 158 13.22 -18.42 1.03
C LEU A 158 12.17 -18.79 -0.05
N LEU A 159 12.49 -18.58 -1.32
CA LEU A 159 11.61 -18.94 -2.44
C LEU A 159 11.32 -20.45 -2.52
N ASN A 160 12.30 -21.28 -2.21
CA ASN A 160 12.13 -22.74 -2.20
C ASN A 160 11.29 -23.23 -1.00
N GLU A 161 11.33 -22.55 0.15
CA GLU A 161 10.44 -22.85 1.27
C GLU A 161 8.97 -22.57 0.91
N GLU A 162 8.69 -21.46 0.26
CA GLU A 162 7.33 -21.10 -0.16
C GLU A 162 6.79 -22.09 -1.21
N ARG A 163 7.58 -22.40 -2.24
CA ARG A 163 7.18 -23.37 -3.29
C ARG A 163 6.86 -24.76 -2.73
N ALA A 164 7.44 -25.14 -1.60
CA ALA A 164 7.12 -26.39 -0.92
C ALA A 164 5.76 -26.36 -0.20
N LEU A 165 5.20 -25.17 0.07
CA LEU A 165 3.93 -24.97 0.78
C LEU A 165 2.75 -24.68 -0.15
N VAL A 166 3.01 -24.26 -1.40
CA VAL A 166 1.97 -23.89 -2.38
C VAL A 166 2.06 -24.83 -3.57
N SER A 167 1.01 -25.62 -3.84
CA SER A 167 0.89 -26.44 -5.05
C SER A 167 0.77 -25.54 -6.29
N ASP A 168 1.43 -25.92 -7.39
CA ASP A 168 1.50 -25.27 -8.69
C ASP A 168 0.18 -24.64 -9.18
N ILE A 169 0.03 -23.35 -9.02
CA ILE A 169 -0.86 -22.55 -9.84
C ILE A 169 0.03 -21.68 -10.73
N ALA A 170 0.31 -22.18 -11.92
CA ALA A 170 0.99 -21.41 -12.96
C ALA A 170 0.06 -20.34 -13.48
N GLY A 171 0.48 -19.08 -13.42
CA GLY A 171 -0.17 -18.01 -14.13
C GLY A 171 -0.12 -16.66 -13.46
N THR A 172 0.98 -15.94 -13.60
CA THR A 172 0.97 -14.49 -13.88
C THR A 172 2.38 -14.08 -14.31
N THR A 173 2.63 -14.09 -15.62
CA THR A 173 3.71 -13.32 -16.23
C THR A 173 3.35 -11.84 -16.11
N ARG A 174 3.99 -11.13 -15.20
CA ARG A 174 4.12 -9.68 -15.23
C ARG A 174 5.60 -9.34 -15.22
N ASP A 175 5.97 -8.48 -16.16
CA ASP A 175 7.30 -7.96 -16.39
C ASP A 175 7.81 -7.15 -15.21
N LEU A 176 8.36 -7.79 -14.17
CA LEU A 176 9.18 -7.13 -13.17
C LEU A 176 10.14 -8.15 -12.55
N ILE A 177 11.38 -7.74 -12.45
CA ILE A 177 12.55 -8.46 -11.94
C ILE A 177 12.49 -8.62 -10.40
N GLU A 178 11.29 -8.70 -9.83
CA GLU A 178 11.06 -8.76 -8.39
C GLU A 178 10.50 -10.12 -8.01
N GLU A 179 11.11 -10.74 -7.01
CA GLU A 179 10.65 -12.01 -6.46
C GLU A 179 9.74 -11.74 -5.27
N THR A 180 8.60 -12.41 -5.21
CA THR A 180 7.63 -12.27 -4.11
C THR A 180 7.57 -13.54 -3.28
N ILE A 181 7.36 -13.41 -1.97
CA ILE A 181 7.20 -14.50 -1.02
C ILE A 181 6.00 -14.17 -0.13
N ASN A 182 5.10 -15.13 0.07
CA ASN A 182 3.98 -14.97 0.99
C ASN A 182 4.34 -15.55 2.37
N ILE A 183 4.39 -14.71 3.39
CA ILE A 183 4.66 -15.11 4.76
C ILE A 183 3.42 -14.85 5.59
N GLN A 184 2.76 -15.90 6.07
CA GLN A 184 1.55 -15.82 6.91
C GLN A 184 0.43 -14.95 6.32
N GLY A 185 0.28 -14.95 4.99
CA GLY A 185 -0.76 -14.20 4.29
C GLY A 185 -0.40 -12.75 3.95
N VAL A 186 0.84 -12.33 4.19
CA VAL A 186 1.41 -11.05 3.75
C VAL A 186 2.44 -11.29 2.66
N THR A 187 2.34 -10.57 1.55
CA THR A 187 3.32 -10.64 0.46
C THR A 187 4.54 -9.77 0.77
N PHE A 188 5.73 -10.33 0.69
CA PHE A 188 7.01 -9.64 0.74
C PHE A 188 7.66 -9.63 -0.63
N ARG A 189 8.02 -8.46 -1.13
CA ARG A 189 8.54 -8.21 -2.46
C ARG A 189 10.01 -7.83 -2.37
N PHE A 190 10.89 -8.70 -2.85
CA PHE A 190 12.34 -8.47 -2.83
C PHE A 190 12.75 -7.61 -4.03
N ILE A 191 13.22 -6.39 -3.75
CA ILE A 191 13.52 -5.38 -4.77
C ILE A 191 14.82 -5.72 -5.49
N ASP A 192 14.79 -5.62 -6.84
CA ASP A 192 15.94 -5.74 -7.74
C ASP A 192 16.78 -7.02 -7.51
N THR A 193 16.12 -8.15 -7.71
CA THR A 193 16.74 -9.47 -7.60
C THR A 193 17.74 -9.77 -8.73
N ALA A 194 17.70 -9.04 -9.86
CA ALA A 194 18.62 -9.23 -10.98
C ALA A 194 20.08 -8.99 -10.57
N GLY A 195 20.38 -7.93 -9.83
CA GLY A 195 21.72 -7.68 -9.31
C GLY A 195 22.16 -8.63 -8.19
N ILE A 196 21.25 -9.48 -7.68
CA ILE A 196 21.54 -10.55 -6.73
C ILE A 196 21.94 -11.84 -7.47
N ARG A 197 21.40 -12.05 -8.69
CA ARG A 197 21.68 -13.23 -9.52
C ARG A 197 22.96 -13.12 -10.34
N ASP A 198 23.30 -11.92 -10.82
CA ASP A 198 24.49 -11.66 -11.63
C ASP A 198 25.69 -11.27 -10.78
N THR A 199 26.40 -12.27 -10.25
CA THR A 199 27.63 -12.08 -9.43
C THR A 199 28.91 -11.91 -10.26
N ALA A 200 28.81 -11.68 -11.59
CA ALA A 200 29.96 -11.71 -12.50
C ALA A 200 30.34 -10.36 -13.14
N ASP A 201 29.79 -9.23 -12.70
CA ASP A 201 30.06 -7.95 -13.36
C ASP A 201 31.06 -7.07 -12.59
N PRO A 202 32.20 -6.63 -13.23
CA PRO A 202 33.29 -5.95 -12.56
C PRO A 202 33.12 -4.42 -12.35
N LEU A 203 31.90 -3.87 -12.48
CA LEU A 203 31.66 -2.43 -12.36
C LEU A 203 31.20 -2.05 -10.93
N GLU A 204 32.13 -2.08 -9.98
CA GLU A 204 31.93 -1.76 -8.56
C GLU A 204 31.29 -0.38 -8.28
N HIS A 205 31.57 0.63 -9.10
CA HIS A 205 31.04 2.00 -8.89
C HIS A 205 29.54 2.16 -9.22
N MET A 206 29.00 1.37 -10.14
CA MET A 206 27.55 1.35 -10.41
C MET A 206 26.76 0.59 -9.32
N GLY A 207 27.41 -0.25 -8.52
CA GLY A 207 26.79 -1.03 -7.46
C GLY A 207 26.34 -0.20 -6.24
N ILE A 208 27.09 0.86 -5.90
CA ILE A 208 26.76 1.70 -4.73
C ILE A 208 25.48 2.52 -4.99
N GLU A 209 25.37 3.14 -6.14
CA GLU A 209 24.21 3.97 -6.48
C GLU A 209 22.92 3.14 -6.59
N ARG A 210 22.99 1.95 -7.20
CA ARG A 210 21.90 0.97 -7.22
C ARG A 210 21.52 0.48 -5.83
N THR A 211 22.51 0.22 -4.96
CA THR A 211 22.25 -0.19 -3.57
C THR A 211 21.52 0.91 -2.80
N LEU A 212 21.94 2.16 -2.96
CA LEU A 212 21.27 3.31 -2.33
C LEU A 212 19.84 3.51 -2.84
N GLN A 213 19.61 3.29 -4.14
CA GLN A 213 18.27 3.35 -4.72
C GLN A 213 17.36 2.25 -4.16
N ARG A 214 17.84 1.02 -4.02
CA ARG A 214 17.11 -0.10 -3.36
C ARG A 214 16.76 0.23 -1.93
N VAL A 215 17.72 0.72 -1.16
CA VAL A 215 17.54 1.12 0.24
C VAL A 215 16.42 2.17 0.35
N ARG A 216 16.41 3.17 -0.53
CA ARG A 216 15.37 4.23 -0.51
C ARG A 216 13.96 3.72 -0.79
N GLN A 217 13.82 2.65 -1.58
CA GLN A 217 12.52 2.08 -1.96
C GLN A 217 12.02 1.01 -0.98
N ALA A 218 12.89 0.49 -0.12
CA ALA A 218 12.55 -0.58 0.80
C ALA A 218 11.80 -0.07 2.03
N ALA A 219 10.82 -0.84 2.51
CA ALA A 219 10.26 -0.67 3.85
C ALA A 219 11.12 -1.39 4.90
N ILE A 220 11.70 -2.53 4.50
CA ILE A 220 12.59 -3.35 5.35
C ILE A 220 13.93 -3.53 4.63
N ILE A 221 15.02 -3.26 5.34
CA ILE A 221 16.37 -3.43 4.86
C ILE A 221 17.01 -4.60 5.62
N LEU A 222 17.41 -5.65 4.92
CA LEU A 222 18.18 -6.77 5.47
C LEU A 222 19.66 -6.56 5.14
N LEU A 223 20.43 -6.02 6.09
CA LEU A 223 21.88 -5.96 5.96
C LEU A 223 22.48 -7.33 6.24
N MET A 224 23.03 -7.96 5.22
CA MET A 224 23.59 -9.30 5.30
C MET A 224 25.11 -9.25 5.33
N VAL A 225 25.69 -9.85 6.37
CA VAL A 225 27.16 -9.90 6.62
C VAL A 225 27.58 -11.34 6.90
N ASP A 226 28.87 -11.65 6.79
CA ASP A 226 29.41 -12.93 7.23
C ASP A 226 29.52 -12.96 8.76
N ALA A 227 29.05 -14.03 9.39
CA ALA A 227 29.13 -14.18 10.85
C ALA A 227 30.57 -14.19 11.39
N ASN A 228 31.58 -14.39 10.53
CA ASN A 228 33.00 -14.35 10.88
C ASN A 228 33.64 -12.96 10.69
N ASP A 229 32.89 -11.98 10.13
CA ASP A 229 33.45 -10.63 9.95
C ASP A 229 33.68 -9.96 11.32
N PRO A 230 34.76 -9.15 11.47
CA PRO A 230 34.99 -8.38 12.69
C PRO A 230 33.84 -7.41 12.98
N SER A 231 33.50 -7.24 14.28
CA SER A 231 32.41 -6.37 14.70
C SER A 231 32.57 -4.92 14.23
N GLU A 232 33.78 -4.40 14.18
CA GLU A 232 34.10 -3.05 13.69
C GLU A 232 33.73 -2.89 12.20
N GLN A 233 34.01 -3.92 11.39
CA GLN A 233 33.66 -3.92 9.97
C GLN A 233 32.14 -3.98 9.76
N ILE A 234 31.45 -4.77 10.55
CA ILE A 234 29.97 -4.86 10.52
C ILE A 234 29.35 -3.51 10.89
N GLU A 235 29.87 -2.85 11.94
CA GLU A 235 29.43 -1.53 12.36
C GLU A 235 29.63 -0.47 11.26
N ALA A 236 30.81 -0.47 10.62
CA ALA A 236 31.07 0.45 9.51
C ALA A 236 30.12 0.26 8.34
N GLN A 237 29.80 -0.99 7.99
CA GLN A 237 28.80 -1.28 6.96
C GLN A 237 27.41 -0.81 7.37
N LEU A 238 27.00 -1.02 8.63
CA LEU A 238 25.70 -0.58 9.13
C LEU A 238 25.57 0.95 9.08
N GLN A 239 26.61 1.69 9.49
CA GLN A 239 26.62 3.16 9.47
C GLN A 239 26.62 3.73 8.04
N SER A 240 27.05 2.97 7.03
CA SER A 240 27.06 3.41 5.64
C SER A 240 25.68 3.34 4.96
N ILE A 241 24.69 2.72 5.59
CA ILE A 241 23.35 2.58 5.03
C ILE A 241 22.48 3.76 5.46
N PRO A 242 22.00 4.60 4.53
CA PRO A 242 21.10 5.70 4.85
C PRO A 242 19.68 5.16 5.11
N VAL A 243 19.33 4.95 6.37
CA VAL A 243 17.99 4.55 6.78
C VAL A 243 17.10 5.77 6.84
N GLY A 244 16.03 5.81 6.03
CA GLY A 244 15.04 6.87 6.00
C GLY A 244 13.99 6.74 7.11
N GLU A 245 13.19 7.79 7.27
CA GLU A 245 12.10 7.80 8.23
C GLU A 245 11.11 6.67 7.94
N GLY A 246 10.79 5.91 8.98
CA GLY A 246 9.84 4.80 8.91
C GLY A 246 10.36 3.56 8.19
N GLN A 247 11.61 3.50 7.76
CA GLN A 247 12.25 2.26 7.31
C GLN A 247 12.75 1.45 8.51
N GLN A 248 12.69 0.14 8.37
CA GLN A 248 13.24 -0.77 9.37
C GLN A 248 14.50 -1.44 8.83
N ILE A 249 15.51 -1.58 9.67
CA ILE A 249 16.74 -2.29 9.32
C ILE A 249 16.93 -3.47 10.26
N ALA A 250 17.33 -4.62 9.70
CA ALA A 250 17.73 -5.80 10.47
C ALA A 250 19.10 -6.29 9.99
N LEU A 251 19.93 -6.68 10.93
CA LEU A 251 21.26 -7.23 10.66
C LEU A 251 21.21 -8.76 10.62
N ILE A 252 21.64 -9.34 9.51
CA ILE A 252 21.62 -10.78 9.27
C ILE A 252 23.07 -11.31 9.22
N LEU A 253 23.47 -12.02 10.29
CA LEU A 253 24.74 -12.74 10.37
C LEU A 253 24.60 -14.07 9.65
N ASN A 254 25.05 -14.15 8.39
CA ASN A 254 24.97 -15.37 7.59
C ASN A 254 26.21 -16.26 7.76
N LYS A 255 26.13 -17.49 7.27
CA LYS A 255 27.16 -18.54 7.38
C LYS A 255 27.43 -18.93 8.84
N SER A 256 26.40 -18.91 9.67
CA SER A 256 26.48 -19.34 11.08
C SER A 256 26.97 -20.78 11.25
N ASP A 257 26.87 -21.60 10.20
CA ASP A 257 27.43 -22.96 10.12
C ASP A 257 28.96 -23.01 10.12
N LYS A 258 29.62 -21.87 9.90
CA LYS A 258 31.08 -21.75 9.89
C LYS A 258 31.66 -20.98 11.08
N ALA A 259 30.82 -20.36 11.90
CA ALA A 259 31.21 -19.62 13.08
C ALA A 259 30.89 -20.41 14.35
N THR A 260 31.64 -20.15 15.43
CA THR A 260 31.35 -20.76 16.73
C THR A 260 30.18 -20.07 17.41
N GLU A 261 29.43 -20.79 18.23
CA GLU A 261 28.28 -20.22 18.97
C GLU A 261 28.70 -19.04 19.87
N GLU A 262 29.90 -19.12 20.48
CA GLU A 262 30.44 -18.05 21.30
C GLU A 262 30.71 -16.77 20.51
N GLN A 263 31.30 -16.89 19.30
CA GLN A 263 31.50 -15.74 18.40
C GLN A 263 30.21 -15.09 17.99
N ILE A 264 29.20 -15.89 17.60
CA ILE A 264 27.87 -15.40 17.22
C ILE A 264 27.19 -14.69 18.39
N ALA A 265 27.26 -15.25 19.61
CA ALA A 265 26.66 -14.67 20.80
C ALA A 265 27.32 -13.33 21.19
N LEU A 266 28.66 -13.26 21.11
CA LEU A 266 29.43 -12.04 21.38
C LEU A 266 29.09 -10.93 20.37
N SER A 267 29.14 -11.25 19.08
CA SER A 267 28.79 -10.29 18.00
C SER A 267 27.34 -9.80 18.12
N LYS A 268 26.39 -10.68 18.37
CA LYS A 268 25.00 -10.31 18.63
C LYS A 268 24.86 -9.32 19.79
N LYS A 269 25.45 -9.65 20.94
CA LYS A 269 25.35 -8.84 22.15
C LYS A 269 25.97 -7.44 21.94
N ALA A 270 27.14 -7.38 21.31
CA ALA A 270 27.83 -6.12 21.05
C ALA A 270 27.02 -5.22 20.08
N LEU A 271 26.50 -5.79 18.99
CA LEU A 271 25.77 -5.06 17.96
C LEU A 271 24.37 -4.64 18.40
N GLN A 272 23.65 -5.46 19.16
CA GLN A 272 22.33 -5.12 19.70
C GLN A 272 22.39 -4.02 20.75
N GLN A 273 23.40 -4.03 21.63
CA GLN A 273 23.55 -3.01 22.67
C GLN A 273 23.86 -1.61 22.09
N LYS A 274 24.59 -1.54 20.98
CA LYS A 274 24.98 -0.26 20.38
C LYS A 274 23.92 0.34 19.47
N ASN A 275 23.18 -0.48 18.73
CA ASN A 275 22.41 -0.02 17.58
C ASN A 275 20.90 -0.16 17.73
N ALA A 276 20.40 -0.80 18.79
CA ALA A 276 18.96 -1.04 19.06
C ALA A 276 18.19 -1.66 17.85
N ILE A 277 18.89 -2.43 16.99
CA ILE A 277 18.31 -3.09 15.79
C ILE A 277 18.21 -4.60 16.01
N PRO A 278 17.27 -5.29 15.35
CA PRO A 278 17.21 -6.75 15.34
C PRO A 278 18.48 -7.34 14.72
N VAL A 279 19.10 -8.31 15.41
CA VAL A 279 20.25 -9.07 14.93
C VAL A 279 19.92 -10.54 14.91
N LEU A 280 19.96 -11.16 13.73
CA LEU A 280 19.63 -12.56 13.53
C LEU A 280 20.80 -13.32 12.91
N SER A 281 21.14 -14.51 13.43
CA SER A 281 22.11 -15.42 12.82
C SER A 281 21.40 -16.52 12.04
N ILE A 282 21.83 -16.73 10.79
CA ILE A 282 21.26 -17.74 9.88
C ILE A 282 22.35 -18.51 9.15
N SER A 283 22.03 -19.66 8.62
CA SER A 283 22.77 -20.30 7.54
C SER A 283 21.89 -20.45 6.31
N ALA A 284 22.04 -19.53 5.36
CA ALA A 284 21.26 -19.57 4.12
C ALA A 284 21.51 -20.87 3.32
N LYS A 285 22.74 -21.41 3.37
CA LYS A 285 23.11 -22.65 2.68
C LYS A 285 22.47 -23.89 3.30
N GLN A 286 22.45 -23.99 4.63
CA GLN A 286 21.88 -25.11 5.36
C GLN A 286 20.42 -24.90 5.74
N LYS A 287 19.81 -23.78 5.32
CA LYS A 287 18.44 -23.36 5.69
C LYS A 287 18.25 -23.24 7.21
N GLY A 288 19.35 -22.99 7.95
CA GLY A 288 19.32 -22.85 9.40
C GLY A 288 18.70 -21.52 9.82
N ASN A 289 17.74 -21.60 10.75
CA ASN A 289 17.08 -20.44 11.37
C ASN A 289 16.32 -19.48 10.40
N LEU A 290 15.88 -19.99 9.25
CA LEU A 290 15.08 -19.18 8.30
C LEU A 290 13.69 -18.83 8.86
N GLN A 291 13.10 -19.71 9.68
CA GLN A 291 11.83 -19.42 10.35
C GLN A 291 11.89 -18.19 11.25
N ALA A 292 13.02 -17.97 11.96
CA ALA A 292 13.18 -16.75 12.74
C ALA A 292 13.26 -15.50 11.86
N LEU A 293 13.83 -15.60 10.65
CA LEU A 293 13.86 -14.51 9.68
C LEU A 293 12.45 -14.22 9.14
N THR A 294 11.68 -15.25 8.78
CA THR A 294 10.29 -15.06 8.33
C THR A 294 9.40 -14.50 9.43
N SER A 295 9.57 -14.92 10.68
CA SER A 295 8.88 -14.31 11.82
C SER A 295 9.26 -12.84 12.01
N LEU A 296 10.54 -12.51 11.94
CA LEU A 296 11.03 -11.12 12.04
C LEU A 296 10.43 -10.23 10.95
N LEU A 297 10.38 -10.71 9.71
CA LEU A 297 9.74 -10.00 8.60
C LEU A 297 8.24 -9.77 8.87
N TYR A 298 7.53 -10.79 9.31
CA TYR A 298 6.10 -10.70 9.61
C TYR A 298 5.80 -9.74 10.76
N ASP A 299 6.55 -9.85 11.87
CA ASP A 299 6.39 -8.99 13.05
C ASP A 299 6.69 -7.52 12.74
N SER A 300 7.58 -7.26 11.76
CA SER A 300 7.92 -5.91 11.32
C SER A 300 6.76 -5.15 10.68
N VAL A 301 5.72 -5.84 10.22
CA VAL A 301 4.60 -5.21 9.49
C VAL A 301 3.42 -4.86 10.39
N HIS A 302 3.33 -5.42 11.62
CA HIS A 302 2.19 -5.27 12.54
C HIS A 302 0.81 -5.49 11.86
N ALA A 303 0.79 -6.30 10.79
CA ALA A 303 -0.36 -6.46 9.91
C ALA A 303 -1.59 -7.01 10.64
N ASP A 304 -1.38 -7.91 11.59
CA ASP A 304 -2.47 -8.62 12.29
C ASP A 304 -3.29 -7.69 13.17
N GLU A 305 -2.67 -6.75 13.89
CA GLU A 305 -3.35 -5.88 14.84
C GLU A 305 -4.25 -4.85 14.12
N SER A 306 -3.75 -4.23 13.07
CA SER A 306 -4.50 -3.26 12.26
C SER A 306 -5.62 -3.91 11.44
N LEU A 307 -5.40 -5.13 10.92
CA LEU A 307 -6.43 -5.89 10.21
C LEU A 307 -7.51 -6.42 11.14
N ARG A 308 -7.20 -6.73 12.41
CA ARG A 308 -8.16 -7.21 13.40
C ARG A 308 -8.98 -6.08 14.04
N SER A 309 -8.39 -4.91 14.22
CA SER A 309 -9.05 -3.76 14.88
C SER A 309 -10.26 -3.21 14.12
N GLY A 310 -10.46 -3.63 12.86
CA GLY A 310 -11.55 -3.10 12.03
C GLY A 310 -11.32 -1.66 11.55
N GLN A 311 -10.15 -1.10 11.80
CA GLN A 311 -9.78 0.24 11.38
C GLN A 311 -9.82 0.36 9.85
N LEU A 312 -10.30 1.50 9.36
CA LEU A 312 -10.27 1.83 7.93
C LEU A 312 -8.82 2.11 7.50
N ILE A 313 -8.39 1.41 6.46
CA ILE A 313 -7.01 1.50 5.95
C ILE A 313 -7.05 1.88 4.48
N VAL A 314 -6.56 3.05 4.14
CA VAL A 314 -6.46 3.53 2.75
C VAL A 314 -5.31 2.80 2.04
N SER A 315 -5.61 2.19 0.88
CA SER A 315 -4.62 1.41 0.13
C SER A 315 -4.42 1.88 -1.32
N ASN A 316 -5.21 2.86 -1.76
CA ASN A 316 -5.14 3.39 -3.12
C ASN A 316 -4.43 4.75 -3.11
N ALA A 317 -3.41 4.93 -3.97
CA ALA A 317 -2.64 6.17 -4.07
C ALA A 317 -3.52 7.37 -4.45
N ARG A 318 -4.50 7.20 -5.34
CA ARG A 318 -5.47 8.24 -5.71
C ARG A 318 -6.26 8.74 -4.51
N HIS A 319 -6.69 7.81 -3.63
CA HIS A 319 -7.41 8.18 -2.40
C HIS A 319 -6.50 8.94 -1.43
N HIS A 320 -5.25 8.51 -1.29
CA HIS A 320 -4.26 9.18 -0.45
C HIS A 320 -3.97 10.61 -0.95
N GLU A 321 -3.72 10.80 -2.26
CA GLU A 321 -3.52 12.12 -2.86
C GLU A 321 -4.72 13.05 -2.62
N ALA A 322 -5.94 12.53 -2.76
CA ALA A 322 -7.15 13.30 -2.49
C ALA A 322 -7.29 13.65 -1.00
N LEU A 323 -6.93 12.75 -0.08
CA LEU A 323 -6.93 13.01 1.37
C LEU A 323 -5.86 14.03 1.77
N GLU A 324 -4.65 13.97 1.21
CA GLU A 324 -3.59 14.95 1.43
C GLU A 324 -4.04 16.36 0.98
N ALA A 325 -4.65 16.45 -0.20
CA ALA A 325 -5.18 17.71 -0.70
C ALA A 325 -6.34 18.23 0.18
N ALA A 326 -7.24 17.35 0.62
CA ALA A 326 -8.32 17.70 1.55
C ALA A 326 -7.78 18.17 2.91
N CYS A 327 -6.74 17.51 3.46
CA CYS A 327 -6.07 17.91 4.69
C CYS A 327 -5.47 19.30 4.55
N GLY A 328 -4.78 19.60 3.45
CA GLY A 328 -4.22 20.93 3.16
C GLY A 328 -5.29 22.02 3.08
N ALA A 329 -6.44 21.75 2.45
CA ALA A 329 -7.57 22.66 2.40
C ALA A 329 -8.21 22.87 3.79
N THR A 330 -8.33 21.81 4.60
CA THR A 330 -8.85 21.90 5.97
C THR A 330 -7.95 22.75 6.86
N HIS A 331 -6.62 22.60 6.76
CA HIS A 331 -5.65 23.44 7.47
C HIS A 331 -5.77 24.92 7.07
N ARG A 332 -5.99 25.22 5.78
CA ARG A 332 -6.22 26.61 5.34
C ARG A 332 -7.50 27.17 5.96
N ALA A 333 -8.58 26.40 5.95
CA ALA A 333 -9.85 26.79 6.57
C ALA A 333 -9.70 27.05 8.07
N GLN A 334 -9.00 26.20 8.81
CA GLN A 334 -8.73 26.40 10.25
C GLN A 334 -7.91 27.66 10.51
N ASN A 335 -6.80 27.85 9.77
CA ASN A 335 -5.96 29.03 9.90
C ASN A 335 -6.71 30.30 9.53
N GLY A 336 -7.54 30.25 8.49
CA GLY A 336 -8.39 31.31 8.07
C GLY A 336 -9.44 31.69 9.13
N LEU A 337 -10.11 30.69 9.71
CA LEU A 337 -11.06 30.89 10.81
C LEU A 337 -10.39 31.56 12.02
N ALA A 338 -9.21 31.07 12.43
CA ALA A 338 -8.43 31.65 13.52
C ALA A 338 -7.94 33.06 13.21
N GLY A 339 -7.62 33.34 11.94
CA GLY A 339 -7.20 34.67 11.47
C GLY A 339 -8.34 35.63 11.19
N GLY A 340 -9.61 35.23 11.36
CA GLY A 340 -10.78 36.08 11.15
C GLY A 340 -11.03 36.44 9.69
N ILE A 341 -10.70 35.55 8.75
CA ILE A 341 -11.02 35.75 7.32
C ILE A 341 -12.53 35.81 7.10
N SER A 342 -12.92 36.42 5.98
CA SER A 342 -14.33 36.51 5.58
C SER A 342 -14.95 35.13 5.33
N GLY A 343 -16.26 34.99 5.58
CA GLY A 343 -17.00 33.74 5.46
C GLY A 343 -16.97 33.14 4.05
N ASP A 344 -16.91 33.98 3.01
CA ASP A 344 -16.81 33.55 1.61
C ASP A 344 -15.50 32.81 1.29
N LEU A 345 -14.36 33.29 1.79
CA LEU A 345 -13.07 32.62 1.63
C LEU A 345 -13.03 31.31 2.44
N LEU A 346 -13.59 31.31 3.64
CA LEU A 346 -13.71 30.09 4.45
C LEU A 346 -14.60 29.05 3.75
N ALA A 347 -15.73 29.47 3.21
CA ALA A 347 -16.62 28.60 2.43
C ALA A 347 -15.93 28.02 1.18
N GLN A 348 -15.04 28.80 0.54
CA GLN A 348 -14.26 28.32 -0.60
C GLN A 348 -13.31 27.19 -0.20
N ASP A 349 -12.56 27.34 0.89
CA ASP A 349 -11.65 26.27 1.38
C ASP A 349 -12.45 25.01 1.74
N ILE A 350 -13.61 25.14 2.37
CA ILE A 350 -14.47 23.99 2.72
C ILE A 350 -15.02 23.31 1.46
N ARG A 351 -15.41 24.06 0.42
CA ARG A 351 -15.81 23.47 -0.87
C ARG A 351 -14.68 22.72 -1.54
N GLU A 352 -13.43 23.15 -1.38
CA GLU A 352 -12.25 22.43 -1.87
C GLU A 352 -12.07 21.09 -1.14
N VAL A 353 -12.26 21.05 0.21
CA VAL A 353 -12.29 19.78 0.96
C VAL A 353 -13.38 18.84 0.42
N LEU A 354 -14.60 19.35 0.24
CA LEU A 354 -15.72 18.60 -0.33
C LEU A 354 -15.41 18.06 -1.73
N HIS A 355 -14.75 18.86 -2.56
CA HIS A 355 -14.32 18.46 -3.90
C HIS A 355 -13.37 17.25 -3.85
N HIS A 356 -12.32 17.33 -3.04
CA HIS A 356 -11.33 16.27 -2.93
C HIS A 356 -11.94 14.97 -2.39
N LEU A 357 -12.76 15.03 -1.36
CA LEU A 357 -13.47 13.85 -0.84
C LEU A 357 -14.46 13.27 -1.87
N GLY A 358 -15.15 14.12 -2.63
CA GLY A 358 -16.07 13.71 -3.69
C GLY A 358 -15.39 12.99 -4.86
N THR A 359 -14.09 13.25 -5.10
CA THR A 359 -13.33 12.52 -6.12
C THR A 359 -13.05 11.07 -5.72
N ILE A 360 -12.98 10.75 -4.42
CA ILE A 360 -12.75 9.39 -3.93
C ILE A 360 -13.96 8.50 -4.21
N THR A 361 -15.15 8.97 -3.84
CA THR A 361 -16.41 8.21 -4.02
C THR A 361 -16.94 8.26 -5.45
N GLY A 362 -16.45 9.22 -6.27
CA GLY A 362 -16.89 9.41 -7.66
C GLY A 362 -18.13 10.28 -7.81
N GLU A 363 -18.55 11.00 -6.76
CA GLU A 363 -19.58 12.03 -6.88
C GLU A 363 -19.10 13.20 -7.76
N ILE A 364 -17.80 13.45 -7.73
CA ILE A 364 -17.09 14.37 -8.60
C ILE A 364 -16.06 13.55 -9.39
N THR A 365 -16.24 13.46 -10.70
CA THR A 365 -15.35 12.65 -11.54
C THR A 365 -15.20 13.26 -12.92
N SER A 366 -14.04 13.02 -13.56
CA SER A 366 -13.79 13.33 -14.96
C SER A 366 -13.74 12.04 -15.80
N GLN A 367 -13.95 12.17 -17.11
CA GLN A 367 -13.85 11.03 -18.03
C GLN A 367 -12.45 10.40 -18.00
N ASP A 368 -11.41 11.21 -17.80
CA ASP A 368 -10.02 10.73 -17.74
C ASP A 368 -9.78 9.85 -16.51
N ILE A 369 -10.34 10.22 -15.35
CA ILE A 369 -10.28 9.40 -14.13
C ILE A 369 -10.97 8.05 -14.38
N LEU A 370 -12.19 8.05 -14.93
CA LEU A 370 -12.92 6.83 -15.24
C LEU A 370 -12.13 5.96 -16.22
N ASN A 371 -11.61 6.53 -17.29
CA ASN A 371 -10.82 5.80 -18.28
C ASN A 371 -9.57 5.17 -17.62
N SER A 372 -8.86 5.91 -16.76
CA SER A 372 -7.67 5.42 -16.07
C SER A 372 -7.96 4.24 -15.14
N ILE A 373 -9.09 4.28 -14.43
CA ILE A 373 -9.49 3.21 -13.50
C ILE A 373 -9.93 1.97 -14.30
N PHE A 374 -10.87 2.13 -15.23
CA PHE A 374 -11.52 0.99 -15.89
C PHE A 374 -10.64 0.34 -16.98
N SER A 375 -9.64 1.04 -17.52
CA SER A 375 -8.66 0.44 -18.44
C SER A 375 -7.79 -0.66 -17.81
N LYS A 376 -7.68 -0.68 -16.48
CA LYS A 376 -6.91 -1.71 -15.74
C LYS A 376 -7.69 -3.01 -15.51
N PHE A 377 -8.97 -3.03 -15.84
CA PHE A 377 -9.81 -4.20 -15.62
C PHE A 377 -9.68 -5.24 -16.74
N CYS A 378 -9.91 -6.50 -16.40
CA CYS A 378 -10.05 -7.56 -17.39
C CYS A 378 -11.35 -7.44 -18.19
N ILE A 379 -11.37 -7.97 -19.42
CA ILE A 379 -12.59 -8.07 -20.25
C ILE A 379 -13.60 -8.96 -19.52
N GLY A 380 -14.86 -8.50 -19.43
CA GLY A 380 -15.96 -9.24 -18.79
C GLY A 380 -16.20 -8.88 -17.31
N LYS A 381 -15.55 -7.82 -16.82
CA LYS A 381 -15.73 -7.28 -15.45
C LYS A 381 -16.28 -5.85 -15.47
#